data_fa125a7d91b065299bbb04742292f89b
#
_entry.id   fa125a7d91b065299bbb04742292f89b
#
_cell.length_a   1.000
_cell.length_b   1.000
_cell.length_c   1.000
_cell.angle_alpha   90.00
_cell.angle_beta   90.00
_cell.angle_gamma   90.00
#
_symmetry.space_group_name_H-M   'P 1'
#
loop_
_entity.id
_entity.type
_entity.pdbx_description
1 polymer ?
#
loop_
_entity_poly.entity_id
_entity_poly.type
_entity_poly.pdbx_seq_one_letter_code
_entity_poly.pdbx_strand_id
1 'polypeptide(L)'
;MNKPQPQDGPELSEYITTAEPKAYADGVPVFCAHDAIVPIKDLRPNPKNPNQHPPEQIKLLASIIRATGWRAPITVSKRSGLVTKGHGRLMAAQLDDLTDAPVDYQDYASEAEELADLTADNRIAELATTDNKMLAEVFADIDTGEIPFMLSGYTEDDYGNIVTALSEALHPKEPSSDPDDEIPAPAAPVTQYGDLWILGRHRVLCGDCTRPEDRALLLDGNKPEILLTDPPYCSGGSKESQKSTGSIGTERKNGKAPKIANDILSTRGYQNLIRGALTDIPCLYAYIFTDWRMWVYLFDLVEAAGFGVKSEIVWDKGTPGMGVGWRSQHELILFGAKAATHFDGHKGYGNVLSISRSGNELHPTQKPVELLEKLVDNTDFATGVYDPFGGSGTTLAACEAYGQPSYIMELTPAFTDVIVKRYIRITGKTNVRCVRQGRELPREEIAAIFEPDEEGGEQE
;
A
#
# COMPACT_ATOMS: atom_id res chain seq x y z
N MET A 1 14.64 0.02 -48.15
CA MET A 1 14.01 0.63 -46.97
C MET A 1 13.25 -0.48 -46.26
N ASN A 2 13.85 -1.00 -45.18
CA ASN A 2 13.22 -2.09 -44.40
C ASN A 2 12.05 -1.50 -43.60
N LYS A 3 10.88 -2.07 -43.75
CA LYS A 3 9.74 -1.82 -42.83
C LYS A 3 10.16 -2.31 -41.45
N PRO A 4 9.86 -1.57 -40.38
CA PRO A 4 10.05 -2.09 -39.03
C PRO A 4 9.15 -3.32 -38.82
N GLN A 5 9.72 -4.42 -38.32
CA GLN A 5 8.96 -5.58 -37.90
C GLN A 5 8.10 -5.15 -36.67
N PRO A 6 6.88 -5.68 -36.51
CA PRO A 6 6.11 -5.47 -35.31
C PRO A 6 6.88 -6.03 -34.11
N GLN A 7 6.93 -5.26 -33.02
CA GLN A 7 7.50 -5.74 -31.76
C GLN A 7 6.69 -6.93 -31.25
N ASP A 8 7.41 -7.97 -30.84
CA ASP A 8 6.91 -9.25 -30.37
C ASP A 8 5.83 -9.09 -29.28
N GLY A 9 4.57 -9.20 -29.68
CA GLY A 9 3.51 -9.63 -28.80
C GLY A 9 3.52 -11.17 -28.70
N PRO A 10 2.99 -11.79 -27.64
CA PRO A 10 2.96 -13.23 -27.49
C PRO A 10 2.33 -13.90 -28.73
N GLU A 11 2.97 -14.97 -29.21
CA GLU A 11 2.45 -15.74 -30.36
C GLU A 11 1.03 -16.21 -30.06
N LEU A 12 0.19 -16.16 -31.11
CA LEU A 12 -1.22 -16.54 -31.16
C LEU A 12 -1.43 -18.01 -30.80
N SER A 13 -1.26 -18.49 -29.62
CA SER A 13 -1.63 -19.85 -29.20
C SER A 13 -1.11 -20.29 -27.84
N GLU A 14 -0.32 -19.47 -27.15
CA GLU A 14 0.29 -19.89 -25.88
C GLU A 14 -0.73 -20.16 -24.76
N TYR A 15 -1.93 -19.58 -24.87
CA TYR A 15 -2.96 -19.62 -23.82
C TYR A 15 -4.20 -20.44 -24.17
N ILE A 16 -4.23 -21.12 -25.35
CA ILE A 16 -5.38 -21.91 -25.81
C ILE A 16 -5.00 -23.37 -25.88
N THR A 17 -5.08 -24.09 -24.79
CA THR A 17 -4.47 -25.43 -24.71
C THR A 17 -5.41 -26.61 -24.94
N THR A 18 -6.75 -26.48 -24.89
CA THR A 18 -7.62 -27.67 -24.84
C THR A 18 -8.91 -27.64 -25.66
N ALA A 19 -9.37 -26.50 -26.18
CA ALA A 19 -10.60 -26.42 -26.95
C ALA A 19 -10.32 -26.43 -28.46
N GLU A 20 -10.96 -27.31 -29.21
CA GLU A 20 -10.90 -27.26 -30.67
C GLU A 20 -11.70 -26.04 -31.18
N PRO A 21 -11.08 -25.16 -32.01
CA PRO A 21 -11.80 -24.04 -32.60
C PRO A 21 -12.81 -24.53 -33.64
N LYS A 22 -13.96 -23.82 -33.71
CA LYS A 22 -15.00 -24.14 -34.72
C LYS A 22 -14.60 -23.73 -36.12
N ALA A 23 -13.74 -22.74 -36.26
CA ALA A 23 -13.20 -22.22 -37.52
C ALA A 23 -11.92 -21.40 -37.23
N TYR A 24 -11.31 -20.90 -38.32
CA TYR A 24 -10.24 -19.91 -38.28
C TYR A 24 -10.61 -18.71 -39.15
N ALA A 25 -10.36 -17.51 -38.64
CA ALA A 25 -10.51 -16.26 -39.37
C ALA A 25 -9.14 -15.60 -39.46
N ASP A 26 -8.53 -15.57 -40.63
CA ASP A 26 -7.15 -15.10 -40.88
C ASP A 26 -6.10 -15.70 -39.91
N GLY A 27 -6.19 -17.03 -39.70
CA GLY A 27 -5.32 -17.74 -38.77
C GLY A 27 -5.69 -17.61 -37.27
N VAL A 28 -6.59 -16.69 -36.90
CA VAL A 28 -7.08 -16.52 -35.53
C VAL A 28 -8.16 -17.55 -35.21
N PRO A 29 -8.03 -18.36 -34.15
CA PRO A 29 -9.03 -19.36 -33.78
C PRO A 29 -10.40 -18.73 -33.45
N VAL A 30 -11.47 -19.38 -33.90
CA VAL A 30 -12.87 -18.97 -33.65
C VAL A 30 -13.56 -20.00 -32.78
N PHE A 31 -13.89 -19.64 -31.54
CA PHE A 31 -14.57 -20.51 -30.58
C PHE A 31 -16.07 -20.20 -30.45
N CYS A 32 -16.49 -18.99 -30.82
CA CYS A 32 -17.90 -18.58 -30.75
C CYS A 32 -18.74 -19.25 -31.84
N ALA A 33 -20.05 -19.33 -31.65
CA ALA A 33 -21.00 -19.59 -32.68
C ALA A 33 -20.99 -18.46 -33.71
N HIS A 34 -21.09 -18.75 -34.99
CA HIS A 34 -21.12 -17.78 -36.09
C HIS A 34 -21.78 -18.43 -37.30
N ASP A 35 -22.34 -17.62 -38.20
CA ASP A 35 -22.94 -18.09 -39.46
C ASP A 35 -21.91 -18.20 -40.56
N ALA A 36 -20.95 -17.27 -40.61
CA ALA A 36 -19.95 -17.20 -41.65
C ALA A 36 -18.65 -16.54 -41.19
N ILE A 37 -17.54 -16.83 -41.87
CA ILE A 37 -16.31 -16.05 -41.88
C ILE A 37 -16.38 -15.08 -43.05
N VAL A 38 -16.27 -13.77 -42.78
CA VAL A 38 -16.52 -12.72 -43.77
C VAL A 38 -15.32 -11.76 -43.83
N PRO A 39 -14.91 -11.33 -45.04
CA PRO A 39 -13.87 -10.35 -45.19
C PRO A 39 -14.20 -9.03 -44.45
N ILE A 40 -13.28 -8.53 -43.62
CA ILE A 40 -13.48 -7.32 -42.79
C ILE A 40 -13.81 -6.11 -43.66
N LYS A 41 -13.26 -6.02 -44.87
CA LYS A 41 -13.56 -4.94 -45.83
C LYS A 41 -15.03 -4.88 -46.26
N ASP A 42 -15.77 -5.98 -46.15
CA ASP A 42 -17.19 -6.08 -46.53
C ASP A 42 -18.12 -5.69 -45.35
N LEU A 43 -17.55 -5.59 -44.13
CA LEU A 43 -18.29 -5.19 -42.91
C LEU A 43 -18.43 -3.66 -42.83
N ARG A 44 -19.68 -3.22 -42.75
CA ARG A 44 -20.00 -1.79 -42.68
C ARG A 44 -20.47 -1.37 -41.26
N PRO A 45 -19.72 -0.54 -40.54
CA PRO A 45 -20.17 -0.01 -39.27
C PRO A 45 -21.51 0.73 -39.40
N ASN A 46 -22.37 0.63 -38.40
CA ASN A 46 -23.61 1.40 -38.38
C ASN A 46 -23.28 2.87 -38.03
N PRO A 47 -23.57 3.84 -38.91
CA PRO A 47 -23.29 5.26 -38.65
C PRO A 47 -24.13 5.86 -37.52
N LYS A 48 -25.20 5.16 -37.09
CA LYS A 48 -26.06 5.55 -35.97
C LYS A 48 -25.63 4.94 -34.62
N ASN A 49 -24.46 4.23 -34.58
CA ASN A 49 -23.93 3.74 -33.32
C ASN A 49 -23.46 4.92 -32.45
N PRO A 50 -24.03 5.12 -31.26
CA PRO A 50 -23.68 6.23 -30.38
C PRO A 50 -22.36 5.99 -29.64
N ASN A 51 -21.86 4.75 -29.56
CA ASN A 51 -20.68 4.40 -28.76
C ASN A 51 -19.40 4.82 -29.48
N GLN A 52 -18.56 5.52 -28.73
CA GLN A 52 -17.19 5.86 -29.10
C GLN A 52 -16.23 4.96 -28.35
N HIS A 53 -15.27 4.40 -29.04
CA HIS A 53 -14.27 3.50 -28.51
C HIS A 53 -12.92 4.20 -28.40
N PRO A 54 -12.39 4.45 -27.16
CA PRO A 54 -11.05 4.98 -26.98
C PRO A 54 -9.98 4.08 -27.61
N PRO A 55 -8.87 4.63 -28.12
CA PRO A 55 -7.80 3.83 -28.72
C PRO A 55 -7.23 2.76 -27.80
N GLU A 56 -7.16 3.02 -26.50
CA GLU A 56 -6.67 2.08 -25.48
C GLU A 56 -7.59 0.87 -25.36
N GLN A 57 -8.92 1.06 -25.39
CA GLN A 57 -9.90 -0.02 -25.38
C GLN A 57 -9.75 -0.91 -26.62
N ILE A 58 -9.54 -0.31 -27.79
CA ILE A 58 -9.37 -1.05 -29.04
C ILE A 58 -8.09 -1.87 -29.02
N LYS A 59 -6.97 -1.31 -28.52
CA LYS A 59 -5.70 -2.02 -28.35
C LYS A 59 -5.83 -3.22 -27.40
N LEU A 60 -6.52 -3.00 -26.26
CA LEU A 60 -6.77 -4.08 -25.30
C LEU A 60 -7.61 -5.19 -25.92
N LEU A 61 -8.69 -4.85 -26.63
CA LEU A 61 -9.55 -5.82 -27.28
C LEU A 61 -8.82 -6.59 -28.40
N ALA A 62 -7.95 -5.92 -29.14
CA ALA A 62 -7.09 -6.56 -30.15
C ALA A 62 -6.12 -7.56 -29.49
N SER A 63 -5.50 -7.18 -28.35
CA SER A 63 -4.62 -8.09 -27.58
C SER A 63 -5.38 -9.31 -27.08
N ILE A 64 -6.60 -9.13 -26.57
CA ILE A 64 -7.45 -10.23 -26.10
C ILE A 64 -7.81 -11.17 -27.27
N ILE A 65 -8.23 -10.64 -28.41
CA ILE A 65 -8.57 -11.46 -29.57
C ILE A 65 -7.35 -12.26 -30.06
N ARG A 66 -6.15 -11.64 -30.09
CA ARG A 66 -4.91 -12.34 -30.45
C ARG A 66 -4.59 -13.48 -29.48
N ALA A 67 -4.67 -13.22 -28.19
CA ALA A 67 -4.28 -14.18 -27.17
C ALA A 67 -5.29 -15.31 -26.97
N THR A 68 -6.59 -15.03 -27.07
CA THR A 68 -7.67 -15.97 -26.69
C THR A 68 -8.53 -16.43 -27.86
N GLY A 69 -8.31 -15.90 -29.08
CA GLY A 69 -9.17 -16.11 -30.24
C GLY A 69 -10.51 -15.38 -30.14
N TRP A 70 -11.33 -15.57 -31.17
CA TRP A 70 -12.67 -14.99 -31.23
C TRP A 70 -13.62 -15.72 -30.27
N ARG A 71 -14.02 -15.07 -29.18
CA ARG A 71 -14.97 -15.59 -28.20
C ARG A 71 -16.40 -15.09 -28.43
N ALA A 72 -16.59 -14.05 -29.25
CA ALA A 72 -17.87 -13.54 -29.68
C ALA A 72 -17.80 -13.03 -31.13
N PRO A 73 -18.83 -13.26 -31.98
CA PRO A 73 -18.85 -12.82 -33.39
C PRO A 73 -19.13 -11.31 -33.48
N ILE A 74 -19.01 -10.78 -34.72
CA ILE A 74 -19.56 -9.48 -35.08
C ILE A 74 -20.99 -9.75 -35.61
N THR A 75 -21.98 -9.03 -35.08
CA THR A 75 -23.37 -9.22 -35.51
C THR A 75 -23.72 -8.21 -36.63
N VAL A 76 -24.30 -8.74 -37.71
CA VAL A 76 -24.67 -7.97 -38.89
C VAL A 76 -26.17 -8.14 -39.18
N SER A 77 -26.84 -7.04 -39.44
CA SER A 77 -28.25 -7.03 -39.82
C SER A 77 -28.42 -7.56 -41.25
N LYS A 78 -29.26 -8.57 -41.43
CA LYS A 78 -29.68 -9.00 -42.80
C LYS A 78 -30.47 -7.94 -43.54
N ARG A 79 -31.21 -7.09 -42.79
CA ARG A 79 -32.06 -6.03 -43.35
C ARG A 79 -31.23 -4.88 -43.96
N SER A 80 -30.27 -4.37 -43.23
CA SER A 80 -29.48 -3.19 -43.63
C SER A 80 -28.08 -3.52 -44.15
N GLY A 81 -27.57 -4.69 -43.81
CA GLY A 81 -26.18 -5.07 -44.05
C GLY A 81 -25.18 -4.29 -43.15
N LEU A 82 -25.66 -3.65 -42.09
CA LEU A 82 -24.82 -2.89 -41.17
C LEU A 82 -24.51 -3.72 -39.91
N VAL A 83 -23.36 -3.44 -39.29
CA VAL A 83 -23.00 -4.02 -38.01
C VAL A 83 -23.95 -3.48 -36.92
N THR A 84 -24.56 -4.36 -36.14
CA THR A 84 -25.40 -3.99 -35.01
C THR A 84 -24.70 -4.20 -33.67
N LYS A 85 -23.84 -5.22 -33.54
CA LYS A 85 -23.04 -5.48 -32.31
C LYS A 85 -21.61 -5.81 -32.68
N GLY A 86 -20.65 -5.43 -31.81
CA GLY A 86 -19.25 -5.73 -31.99
C GLY A 86 -18.46 -4.71 -32.81
N HIS A 87 -18.87 -3.44 -32.83
CA HIS A 87 -18.12 -2.36 -33.49
C HIS A 87 -16.68 -2.28 -32.95
N GLY A 88 -16.47 -2.39 -31.64
CA GLY A 88 -15.12 -2.44 -31.05
C GLY A 88 -14.29 -3.62 -31.57
N ARG A 89 -14.90 -4.81 -31.74
CA ARG A 89 -14.22 -6.00 -32.32
C ARG A 89 -13.84 -5.77 -33.77
N LEU A 90 -14.70 -5.13 -34.55
CA LEU A 90 -14.38 -4.75 -35.92
C LEU A 90 -13.18 -3.78 -35.96
N MET A 91 -13.18 -2.76 -35.11
CA MET A 91 -12.06 -1.80 -35.02
C MET A 91 -10.77 -2.47 -34.53
N ALA A 92 -10.86 -3.39 -33.59
CA ALA A 92 -9.71 -4.16 -33.09
C ALA A 92 -9.11 -5.05 -34.21
N ALA A 93 -9.94 -5.72 -34.97
CA ALA A 93 -9.50 -6.52 -36.10
C ALA A 93 -8.86 -5.67 -37.22
N GLN A 94 -9.41 -4.48 -37.46
CA GLN A 94 -8.83 -3.49 -38.41
C GLN A 94 -7.48 -2.95 -37.90
N LEU A 95 -7.32 -2.74 -36.59
CA LEU A 95 -6.06 -2.31 -35.99
C LEU A 95 -4.94 -3.34 -36.17
N ASP A 96 -5.31 -4.61 -36.13
CA ASP A 96 -4.38 -5.74 -36.29
C ASP A 96 -4.22 -6.20 -37.74
N ASP A 97 -4.75 -5.45 -38.71
CA ASP A 97 -4.71 -5.77 -40.15
C ASP A 97 -5.28 -7.15 -40.47
N LEU A 98 -6.22 -7.69 -39.67
CA LEU A 98 -6.88 -8.96 -39.96
C LEU A 98 -7.74 -8.86 -41.24
N THR A 99 -7.77 -9.92 -42.01
CA THR A 99 -8.51 -9.96 -43.29
C THR A 99 -9.95 -10.42 -43.12
N ASP A 100 -10.23 -11.27 -42.15
CA ASP A 100 -11.50 -11.97 -41.97
C ASP A 100 -11.97 -11.93 -40.50
N ALA A 101 -13.28 -12.00 -40.30
CA ALA A 101 -13.89 -12.04 -38.97
C ALA A 101 -15.12 -12.97 -38.94
N PRO A 102 -15.42 -13.63 -37.79
CA PRO A 102 -16.66 -14.38 -37.62
C PRO A 102 -17.87 -13.44 -37.52
N VAL A 103 -18.92 -13.76 -38.25
CA VAL A 103 -20.15 -12.99 -38.34
C VAL A 103 -21.35 -13.84 -37.98
N ASP A 104 -22.26 -13.25 -37.20
CA ASP A 104 -23.60 -13.75 -36.91
C ASP A 104 -24.61 -12.82 -37.58
N TYR A 105 -25.55 -13.37 -38.36
CA TYR A 105 -26.53 -12.60 -39.10
C TYR A 105 -27.88 -12.59 -38.39
N GLN A 106 -28.30 -11.41 -37.97
CA GLN A 106 -29.60 -11.21 -37.32
C GLN A 106 -30.62 -10.61 -38.24
N ASP A 107 -31.88 -11.05 -38.11
CA ASP A 107 -33.01 -10.57 -38.87
C ASP A 107 -33.85 -9.60 -38.06
N TYR A 108 -34.24 -8.47 -38.68
CA TYR A 108 -35.04 -7.44 -38.04
C TYR A 108 -36.23 -7.07 -38.91
N ALA A 109 -37.41 -7.00 -38.34
CA ALA A 109 -38.64 -6.66 -39.00
C ALA A 109 -38.69 -5.18 -39.43
N SER A 110 -37.95 -4.31 -38.74
CA SER A 110 -37.93 -2.85 -39.00
C SER A 110 -36.60 -2.21 -38.63
N GLU A 111 -36.36 -0.99 -39.11
CA GLU A 111 -35.22 -0.18 -38.68
C GLU A 111 -35.30 0.19 -37.20
N ALA A 112 -36.49 0.42 -36.70
CA ALA A 112 -36.70 0.72 -35.29
C ALA A 112 -36.27 -0.45 -34.38
N GLU A 113 -36.58 -1.67 -34.75
CA GLU A 113 -36.16 -2.88 -34.04
C GLU A 113 -34.65 -3.06 -34.08
N GLU A 114 -34.02 -2.88 -35.23
CA GLU A 114 -32.57 -2.93 -35.41
C GLU A 114 -31.85 -1.89 -34.53
N LEU A 115 -32.32 -0.63 -34.52
CA LEU A 115 -31.76 0.41 -33.69
C LEU A 115 -32.02 0.21 -32.19
N ALA A 116 -33.18 -0.37 -31.83
CA ALA A 116 -33.45 -0.70 -30.46
C ALA A 116 -32.48 -1.78 -29.93
N ASP A 117 -32.20 -2.82 -30.72
CA ASP A 117 -31.25 -3.87 -30.36
C ASP A 117 -29.82 -3.34 -30.29
N LEU A 118 -29.41 -2.48 -31.23
CA LEU A 118 -28.10 -1.82 -31.20
C LEU A 118 -27.89 -0.98 -29.93
N THR A 119 -28.92 -0.26 -29.46
CA THR A 119 -28.81 0.61 -28.28
C THR A 119 -28.98 -0.18 -26.98
N ALA A 120 -29.84 -1.20 -26.97
CA ALA A 120 -30.13 -2.01 -25.77
C ALA A 120 -28.91 -2.81 -25.28
N ASP A 121 -28.16 -3.42 -26.20
CA ASP A 121 -26.98 -4.24 -25.89
C ASP A 121 -25.98 -3.45 -25.02
N ASN A 122 -25.69 -2.23 -25.42
CA ASN A 122 -24.79 -1.35 -24.70
C ASN A 122 -25.38 -0.89 -23.37
N ARG A 123 -26.64 -0.45 -23.35
CA ARG A 123 -27.29 0.08 -22.16
C ARG A 123 -27.49 -0.97 -21.08
N ILE A 124 -27.82 -2.19 -21.44
CA ILE A 124 -28.03 -3.28 -20.47
C ILE A 124 -26.73 -3.63 -19.76
N ALA A 125 -25.60 -3.65 -20.47
CA ALA A 125 -24.29 -3.87 -19.87
C ALA A 125 -23.91 -2.76 -18.84
N GLU A 126 -24.25 -1.50 -19.14
CA GLU A 126 -24.02 -0.38 -18.23
C GLU A 126 -24.90 -0.39 -16.96
N LEU A 127 -26.06 -1.07 -16.99
CA LEU A 127 -26.97 -1.16 -15.85
C LEU A 127 -26.55 -2.24 -14.85
N ALA A 128 -25.64 -3.11 -15.22
CA ALA A 128 -25.11 -4.12 -14.31
C ALA A 128 -24.27 -3.45 -13.21
N THR A 129 -24.45 -3.91 -11.98
CA THR A 129 -23.60 -3.52 -10.85
C THR A 129 -22.61 -4.64 -10.58
N THR A 130 -21.36 -4.28 -10.38
CA THR A 130 -20.30 -5.24 -10.09
C THR A 130 -20.25 -5.51 -8.59
N ASP A 131 -20.25 -6.77 -8.18
CA ASP A 131 -19.87 -7.17 -6.83
C ASP A 131 -18.35 -7.16 -6.73
N ASN A 132 -17.81 -6.12 -6.11
CA ASN A 132 -16.37 -5.93 -6.01
C ASN A 132 -15.67 -7.03 -5.20
N LYS A 133 -16.37 -7.63 -4.21
CA LYS A 133 -15.80 -8.74 -3.44
C LYS A 133 -15.63 -9.97 -4.31
N MET A 134 -16.67 -10.36 -5.02
CA MET A 134 -16.61 -11.49 -5.96
C MET A 134 -15.60 -11.22 -7.09
N LEU A 135 -15.50 -9.98 -7.56
CA LEU A 135 -14.53 -9.60 -8.60
C LEU A 135 -13.09 -9.73 -8.10
N ALA A 136 -12.80 -9.34 -6.86
CA ALA A 136 -11.48 -9.51 -6.26
C ALA A 136 -11.11 -10.99 -6.08
N GLU A 137 -12.07 -11.85 -5.70
CA GLU A 137 -11.88 -13.30 -5.63
C GLU A 137 -11.56 -13.88 -7.02
N VAL A 138 -12.29 -13.44 -8.06
CA VAL A 138 -12.02 -13.84 -9.45
C VAL A 138 -10.64 -13.38 -9.92
N PHE A 139 -10.19 -12.20 -9.53
CA PHE A 139 -8.85 -11.72 -9.85
C PHE A 139 -7.75 -12.55 -9.20
N ALA A 140 -7.94 -12.96 -7.94
CA ALA A 140 -7.00 -13.86 -7.27
C ALA A 140 -6.92 -15.23 -7.97
N ASP A 141 -8.03 -15.72 -8.51
CA ASP A 141 -8.08 -16.97 -9.27
C ASP A 141 -7.42 -16.83 -10.67
N ILE A 142 -7.40 -15.64 -11.25
CA ILE A 142 -6.76 -15.35 -12.55
C ILE A 142 -5.26 -15.11 -12.38
N ASP A 143 -4.84 -14.46 -11.30
CA ASP A 143 -3.43 -14.07 -11.04
C ASP A 143 -2.58 -15.26 -10.56
N THR A 144 -2.65 -16.35 -11.32
CA THR A 144 -1.86 -17.57 -11.09
C THR A 144 -0.54 -17.57 -11.85
N GLY A 145 -0.32 -16.57 -12.72
CA GLY A 145 0.80 -16.52 -13.66
C GLY A 145 0.63 -17.43 -14.89
N GLU A 146 -0.50 -18.15 -15.01
CA GLU A 146 -0.78 -19.00 -16.18
C GLU A 146 -1.19 -18.17 -17.41
N ILE A 147 -1.85 -17.03 -17.18
CA ILE A 147 -2.26 -16.08 -18.22
C ILE A 147 -1.94 -14.65 -17.79
N PRO A 148 -1.63 -13.72 -18.71
CA PRO A 148 -1.48 -12.32 -18.41
C PRO A 148 -2.77 -11.73 -17.83
N PHE A 149 -2.69 -11.07 -16.65
CA PHE A 149 -3.84 -10.48 -15.96
C PHE A 149 -4.66 -9.53 -16.85
N MET A 150 -4.00 -8.76 -17.71
CA MET A 150 -4.65 -7.85 -18.66
C MET A 150 -5.66 -8.51 -19.60
N LEU A 151 -5.61 -9.85 -19.80
CA LEU A 151 -6.59 -10.58 -20.59
C LEU A 151 -7.97 -10.66 -19.93
N SER A 152 -8.07 -10.33 -18.65
CA SER A 152 -9.35 -10.11 -17.94
C SER A 152 -10.08 -8.84 -18.40
N GLY A 153 -9.39 -7.94 -19.08
CA GLY A 153 -9.89 -6.63 -19.48
C GLY A 153 -9.65 -5.53 -18.42
N TYR A 154 -9.03 -5.88 -17.29
CA TYR A 154 -8.67 -4.96 -16.21
C TYR A 154 -7.16 -4.75 -16.16
N THR A 155 -6.76 -3.58 -15.66
CA THR A 155 -5.35 -3.27 -15.38
C THR A 155 -4.99 -3.64 -13.93
N GLU A 156 -3.69 -3.70 -13.63
CA GLU A 156 -3.21 -3.86 -12.25
C GLU A 156 -3.69 -2.69 -11.35
N ASP A 157 -3.79 -1.49 -11.91
CA ASP A 157 -4.33 -0.31 -11.18
C ASP A 157 -5.82 -0.48 -10.86
N ASP A 158 -6.63 -1.03 -11.79
CA ASP A 158 -8.06 -1.34 -11.53
C ASP A 158 -8.19 -2.36 -10.39
N TYR A 159 -7.36 -3.39 -10.39
CA TYR A 159 -7.31 -4.38 -9.32
C TYR A 159 -6.96 -3.73 -7.98
N GLY A 160 -5.87 -2.94 -7.94
CA GLY A 160 -5.47 -2.20 -6.73
C GLY A 160 -6.58 -1.31 -6.17
N ASN A 161 -7.29 -0.59 -7.04
CA ASN A 161 -8.40 0.28 -6.64
C ASN A 161 -9.60 -0.50 -6.06
N ILE A 162 -9.96 -1.64 -6.67
CA ILE A 162 -11.06 -2.49 -6.19
C ILE A 162 -10.72 -3.10 -4.84
N VAL A 163 -9.51 -3.63 -4.67
CA VAL A 163 -9.04 -4.20 -3.42
C VAL A 163 -8.99 -3.13 -2.32
N THR A 164 -8.52 -1.93 -2.64
CA THR A 164 -8.50 -0.80 -1.70
C THR A 164 -9.91 -0.41 -1.25
N ALA A 165 -10.84 -0.25 -2.18
CA ALA A 165 -12.24 0.10 -1.87
C ALA A 165 -12.95 -0.98 -1.03
N LEU A 166 -12.66 -2.26 -1.28
CA LEU A 166 -13.17 -3.37 -0.47
C LEU A 166 -12.63 -3.34 0.96
N SER A 167 -11.34 -3.05 1.09
CA SER A 167 -10.70 -2.89 2.39
C SER A 167 -11.33 -1.77 3.22
N GLU A 168 -11.52 -0.60 2.61
CA GLU A 168 -12.16 0.54 3.27
C GLU A 168 -13.62 0.24 3.66
N ALA A 169 -14.32 -0.58 2.87
CA ALA A 169 -15.71 -0.98 3.17
C ALA A 169 -15.79 -2.05 4.29
N LEU A 170 -14.80 -2.95 4.38
CA LEU A 170 -14.76 -4.01 5.40
C LEU A 170 -14.25 -3.49 6.75
N HIS A 171 -13.44 -2.45 6.73
CA HIS A 171 -12.88 -1.79 7.90
C HIS A 171 -13.22 -0.29 7.84
N PRO A 172 -14.49 0.11 8.07
CA PRO A 172 -14.83 1.52 8.13
C PRO A 172 -13.98 2.16 9.23
N LYS A 173 -13.09 3.07 8.85
CA LYS A 173 -12.34 3.90 9.78
C LYS A 173 -13.34 4.57 10.73
N GLU A 174 -13.30 4.24 12.02
CA GLU A 174 -13.71 5.23 12.99
C GLU A 174 -12.76 6.43 12.77
N PRO A 175 -13.27 7.65 12.59
CA PRO A 175 -12.38 8.78 12.40
C PRO A 175 -11.43 8.81 13.58
N SER A 176 -10.13 8.63 13.30
CA SER A 176 -9.07 8.82 14.27
C SER A 176 -9.27 10.23 14.84
N SER A 177 -9.59 10.32 16.13
CA SER A 177 -9.73 11.59 16.82
C SER A 177 -8.37 12.21 17.15
N ASP A 178 -7.29 11.61 16.71
CA ASP A 178 -5.94 12.13 16.84
C ASP A 178 -5.43 12.62 15.48
N PRO A 179 -5.75 13.85 15.08
CA PRO A 179 -5.07 14.50 13.99
C PRO A 179 -3.68 14.82 14.49
N ASP A 180 -2.66 14.04 14.24
CA ASP A 180 -1.24 14.35 14.45
C ASP A 180 -0.92 15.41 15.56
N ASP A 181 -1.80 15.50 16.57
CA ASP A 181 -1.77 16.51 17.62
C ASP A 181 -0.54 16.33 18.49
N GLU A 182 0.18 17.41 18.66
CA GLU A 182 1.42 17.45 19.42
C GLU A 182 1.15 17.37 20.91
N ILE A 183 1.78 16.40 21.56
CA ILE A 183 1.87 16.35 23.02
C ILE A 183 3.31 16.71 23.38
N PRO A 184 3.55 17.83 24.05
CA PRO A 184 4.89 18.22 24.47
C PRO A 184 5.45 17.22 25.46
N ALA A 185 6.74 16.89 25.32
CA ALA A 185 7.40 16.03 26.29
C ALA A 185 7.55 16.78 27.63
N PRO A 186 7.13 16.21 28.76
CA PRO A 186 7.19 16.87 30.05
C PRO A 186 8.63 17.08 30.49
N ALA A 187 8.90 18.23 31.13
CA ALA A 187 10.22 18.55 31.69
C ALA A 187 10.57 17.63 32.90
N ALA A 188 9.57 17.18 33.64
CA ALA A 188 9.71 16.22 34.73
C ALA A 188 8.79 15.02 34.49
N PRO A 189 9.29 13.94 33.89
CA PRO A 189 8.49 12.78 33.55
C PRO A 189 8.07 12.00 34.81
N VAL A 190 6.85 11.44 34.77
CA VAL A 190 6.33 10.47 35.73
C VAL A 190 7.01 9.11 35.56
N THR A 191 7.18 8.71 34.33
CA THR A 191 7.83 7.46 33.96
C THR A 191 9.30 7.43 34.37
N GLN A 192 9.76 6.24 34.80
CA GLN A 192 11.17 5.95 35.04
C GLN A 192 11.60 4.77 34.16
N TYR A 193 12.90 4.64 33.92
CA TYR A 193 13.43 3.46 33.22
C TYR A 193 13.03 2.16 33.94
N GLY A 194 12.50 1.20 33.18
CA GLY A 194 11.97 -0.06 33.68
C GLY A 194 10.47 -0.05 33.99
N ASP A 195 9.79 1.12 33.87
CA ASP A 195 8.35 1.18 34.04
C ASP A 195 7.61 0.57 32.87
N LEU A 196 6.67 -0.33 33.18
CA LEU A 196 5.77 -0.94 32.19
C LEU A 196 4.37 -0.36 32.35
N TRP A 197 3.89 0.30 31.32
CA TRP A 197 2.53 0.80 31.22
C TRP A 197 1.62 -0.20 30.52
N ILE A 198 0.43 -0.42 31.08
CA ILE A 198 -0.65 -1.23 30.53
C ILE A 198 -1.78 -0.29 30.13
N LEU A 199 -2.01 -0.13 28.83
CA LEU A 199 -2.93 0.82 28.22
C LEU A 199 -4.01 0.07 27.46
N GLY A 200 -5.03 -0.43 28.17
CA GLY A 200 -6.01 -1.32 27.60
C GLY A 200 -5.38 -2.60 27.02
N ARG A 201 -5.37 -2.74 25.69
CA ARG A 201 -4.73 -3.86 24.98
C ARG A 201 -3.23 -3.68 24.71
N HIS A 202 -2.72 -2.44 24.87
CA HIS A 202 -1.35 -2.08 24.55
C HIS A 202 -0.44 -2.16 25.76
N ARG A 203 0.85 -2.38 25.50
CA ARG A 203 1.90 -2.38 26.52
C ARG A 203 3.01 -1.42 26.08
N VAL A 204 3.45 -0.56 26.94
CA VAL A 204 4.53 0.41 26.70
C VAL A 204 5.57 0.27 27.78
N LEU A 205 6.82 -0.02 27.42
CA LEU A 205 7.94 -0.13 28.36
C LEU A 205 8.92 1.01 28.16
N CYS A 206 9.25 1.71 29.23
CA CYS A 206 10.42 2.59 29.23
C CYS A 206 11.68 1.73 29.39
N GLY A 207 12.36 1.41 28.27
CA GLY A 207 13.45 0.43 28.27
C GLY A 207 14.35 0.52 27.04
N ASP A 208 15.35 -0.37 27.01
CA ASP A 208 16.31 -0.48 25.90
C ASP A 208 16.01 -1.70 25.04
N CYS A 209 15.63 -1.49 23.79
CA CYS A 209 15.25 -2.55 22.85
C CYS A 209 16.41 -3.50 22.51
N THR A 210 17.65 -3.14 22.78
CA THR A 210 18.80 -4.03 22.58
C THR A 210 18.97 -5.06 23.72
N ARG A 211 18.26 -4.84 24.85
CA ARG A 211 18.33 -5.73 26.02
C ARG A 211 17.28 -6.82 25.98
N PRO A 212 17.66 -8.10 26.01
CA PRO A 212 16.70 -9.21 26.01
C PRO A 212 15.73 -9.18 27.20
N GLU A 213 16.17 -8.71 28.36
CA GLU A 213 15.38 -8.64 29.59
C GLU A 213 14.21 -7.63 29.43
N ASP A 214 14.47 -6.47 28.84
CA ASP A 214 13.48 -5.44 28.62
C ASP A 214 12.44 -5.92 27.58
N ARG A 215 12.91 -6.58 26.49
CA ARG A 215 12.00 -7.19 25.52
C ARG A 215 11.11 -8.28 26.15
N ALA A 216 11.69 -9.15 26.99
CA ALA A 216 10.94 -10.18 27.69
C ALA A 216 9.87 -9.58 28.61
N LEU A 217 10.19 -8.50 29.32
CA LEU A 217 9.25 -7.77 30.20
C LEU A 217 8.12 -7.14 29.38
N LEU A 218 8.43 -6.49 28.27
CA LEU A 218 7.44 -5.86 27.41
C LEU A 218 6.49 -6.90 26.81
N LEU A 219 7.05 -7.94 26.20
CA LEU A 219 6.28 -8.94 25.46
C LEU A 219 5.52 -9.92 26.37
N ASP A 220 6.05 -10.24 27.56
CA ASP A 220 5.39 -11.11 28.54
C ASP A 220 4.82 -12.40 27.91
N GLY A 221 5.60 -13.04 27.04
CA GLY A 221 5.21 -14.24 26.30
C GLY A 221 4.32 -14.02 25.07
N ASN A 222 3.84 -12.80 24.83
CA ASN A 222 3.12 -12.47 23.60
C ASN A 222 4.05 -12.50 22.38
N LYS A 223 3.48 -12.80 21.22
CA LYS A 223 4.23 -12.95 19.96
C LYS A 223 3.58 -12.07 18.88
N PRO A 224 3.81 -10.74 18.90
CA PRO A 224 3.37 -9.89 17.84
C PRO A 224 4.01 -10.32 16.51
N GLU A 225 3.20 -10.41 15.45
CA GLU A 225 3.66 -10.85 14.14
C GLU A 225 4.30 -9.74 13.33
N ILE A 226 3.95 -8.48 13.59
CA ILE A 226 4.43 -7.34 12.84
C ILE A 226 5.48 -6.58 13.65
N LEU A 227 6.64 -6.36 13.05
CA LEU A 227 7.58 -5.30 13.44
C LEU A 227 7.25 -4.06 12.60
N LEU A 228 6.83 -2.98 13.23
CA LEU A 228 6.60 -1.68 12.59
C LEU A 228 7.34 -0.62 13.38
N THR A 229 8.38 0.00 12.78
CA THR A 229 9.27 0.83 13.57
C THR A 229 10.02 1.89 12.78
N ASP A 230 10.31 3.02 13.45
CA ASP A 230 11.06 4.15 12.93
C ASP A 230 12.33 4.39 13.77
N PRO A 231 13.41 3.65 13.51
CA PRO A 231 14.66 3.81 14.27
C PRO A 231 15.35 5.12 13.93
N PRO A 232 16.22 5.65 14.82
CA PRO A 232 17.05 6.81 14.51
C PRO A 232 17.96 6.47 13.33
N TYR A 233 17.89 7.25 12.22
CA TYR A 233 18.63 6.93 10.99
C TYR A 233 20.14 7.17 11.11
N CYS A 234 20.58 8.00 12.05
CA CYS A 234 22.00 8.33 12.25
C CYS A 234 22.69 8.85 10.98
N SER A 235 21.91 9.34 10.02
CA SER A 235 22.40 9.88 8.74
C SER A 235 22.68 11.39 8.80
N GLY A 236 22.40 11.99 9.93
CA GLY A 236 22.50 13.44 10.16
C GLY A 236 23.92 14.00 10.07
N GLY A 237 24.03 15.33 9.87
CA GLY A 237 25.22 16.08 9.50
C GLY A 237 26.38 16.14 10.51
N SER A 238 26.51 15.19 11.42
CA SER A 238 27.68 15.08 12.31
C SER A 238 28.85 14.29 11.72
N LYS A 239 28.67 13.63 10.56
CA LYS A 239 29.77 12.93 9.88
C LYS A 239 30.71 13.95 9.25
N GLU A 240 32.00 13.89 9.55
CA GLU A 240 33.03 14.81 8.99
C GLU A 240 33.04 14.83 7.46
N SER A 241 32.75 13.72 6.80
CA SER A 241 32.60 13.62 5.35
C SER A 241 31.44 14.45 4.78
N GLN A 242 30.44 14.82 5.58
CA GLN A 242 29.35 15.69 5.17
C GLN A 242 29.66 17.17 5.42
N LYS A 243 30.57 17.49 6.35
CA LYS A 243 31.07 18.86 6.57
C LYS A 243 31.93 19.36 5.42
N SER A 244 32.60 18.44 4.70
CA SER A 244 33.50 18.81 3.60
C SER A 244 32.86 19.06 2.25
N THR A 245 31.61 18.66 2.07
CA THR A 245 30.82 18.85 0.82
C THR A 245 29.95 20.12 0.85
N GLY A 246 30.47 21.18 1.45
CA GLY A 246 29.84 22.49 1.38
C GLY A 246 28.33 22.43 1.65
N SER A 247 27.93 22.25 2.89
CA SER A 247 26.57 22.53 3.31
C SER A 247 26.24 23.98 2.94
N ILE A 248 25.60 24.18 1.81
CA ILE A 248 24.93 25.44 1.49
C ILE A 248 23.66 25.46 2.33
N GLY A 249 23.83 25.56 3.63
CA GLY A 249 22.75 25.68 4.60
C GLY A 249 23.11 26.82 5.53
N THR A 250 22.25 27.82 5.59
CA THR A 250 22.28 28.87 6.61
C THR A 250 22.44 28.23 7.99
N GLU A 251 23.42 28.71 8.76
CA GLU A 251 23.48 28.41 10.20
C GLU A 251 22.13 28.65 10.84
N ARG A 252 21.54 27.61 11.44
CA ARG A 252 20.31 27.75 12.21
C ARG A 252 20.61 28.68 13.37
N LYS A 253 20.10 29.88 13.30
CA LYS A 253 20.06 30.80 14.43
C LYS A 253 19.14 30.19 15.50
N ASN A 254 19.75 29.81 16.62
CA ASN A 254 19.16 29.59 17.93
C ASN A 254 17.82 28.84 17.99
N GLY A 255 17.87 27.53 17.98
CA GLY A 255 16.81 26.66 18.46
C GLY A 255 17.42 25.30 18.76
N LYS A 256 17.55 24.92 20.02
CA LYS A 256 17.94 23.56 20.40
C LYS A 256 16.78 22.63 20.04
N ALA A 257 16.82 22.03 18.85
CA ALA A 257 15.94 20.89 18.60
C ALA A 257 16.20 19.83 19.68
N PRO A 258 15.17 19.18 20.22
CA PRO A 258 15.33 18.11 21.18
C PRO A 258 16.27 17.06 20.58
N LYS A 259 17.30 16.67 21.35
CA LYS A 259 18.23 15.63 20.91
C LYS A 259 17.51 14.29 20.97
N ILE A 260 17.26 13.71 19.82
CA ILE A 260 16.77 12.33 19.75
C ILE A 260 17.88 11.41 20.27
N ALA A 261 17.56 10.53 21.19
CA ALA A 261 18.53 9.56 21.71
C ALA A 261 19.05 8.71 20.55
N ASN A 262 20.36 8.50 20.52
CA ASN A 262 21.07 7.70 19.51
C ASN A 262 21.09 8.24 18.07
N ASP A 263 20.56 9.43 17.75
CA ASP A 263 20.56 9.96 16.37
C ASP A 263 21.96 10.42 15.86
N ILE A 264 22.92 10.51 16.75
CA ILE A 264 24.30 10.93 16.43
C ILE A 264 25.31 9.76 16.37
N LEU A 265 24.84 8.53 16.36
CA LEU A 265 25.71 7.36 16.26
C LEU A 265 26.49 7.34 14.92
N SER A 266 27.67 6.74 14.96
CA SER A 266 28.38 6.37 13.73
C SER A 266 27.60 5.29 12.98
N THR A 267 27.93 5.06 11.70
CA THR A 267 27.33 3.95 10.93
C THR A 267 27.45 2.59 11.63
N ARG A 268 28.60 2.36 12.29
CA ARG A 268 28.81 1.14 13.09
C ARG A 268 27.92 1.10 14.33
N GLY A 269 27.72 2.25 14.99
CA GLY A 269 26.79 2.36 16.14
C GLY A 269 25.36 2.08 15.72
N TYR A 270 24.91 2.63 14.58
CA TYR A 270 23.62 2.31 13.98
C TYR A 270 23.47 0.81 13.72
N GLN A 271 24.45 0.19 13.05
CA GLN A 271 24.39 -1.24 12.77
C GLN A 271 24.28 -2.10 14.03
N ASN A 272 25.00 -1.72 15.11
CA ASN A 272 24.90 -2.43 16.37
C ASN A 272 23.55 -2.25 17.05
N LEU A 273 22.98 -1.04 17.00
CA LEU A 273 21.64 -0.73 17.52
C LEU A 273 20.57 -1.57 16.82
N ILE A 274 20.53 -1.52 15.49
CA ILE A 274 19.53 -2.26 14.70
C ILE A 274 19.70 -3.76 14.87
N ARG A 275 20.94 -4.28 14.86
CA ARG A 275 21.19 -5.70 15.13
C ARG A 275 20.64 -6.11 16.49
N GLY A 276 20.91 -5.33 17.53
CA GLY A 276 20.39 -5.59 18.88
C GLY A 276 18.87 -5.59 18.94
N ALA A 277 18.23 -4.61 18.28
CA ALA A 277 16.76 -4.50 18.24
C ALA A 277 16.08 -5.66 17.47
N LEU A 278 16.74 -6.20 16.43
CA LEU A 278 16.20 -7.29 15.61
C LEU A 278 16.53 -8.69 16.13
N THR A 279 17.41 -8.81 17.14
CA THR A 279 17.81 -10.11 17.68
C THR A 279 16.66 -10.79 18.44
N ASP A 280 16.35 -12.06 18.09
CA ASP A 280 15.39 -12.92 18.78
C ASP A 280 13.98 -12.31 18.94
N ILE A 281 13.51 -11.52 17.99
CA ILE A 281 12.15 -11.01 17.98
C ILE A 281 11.18 -12.01 17.37
N PRO A 282 9.94 -12.12 17.89
CA PRO A 282 8.96 -13.11 17.43
C PRO A 282 8.31 -12.75 16.08
N CYS A 283 8.53 -11.54 15.56
CA CYS A 283 7.85 -11.00 14.40
C CYS A 283 8.12 -11.82 13.13
N LEU A 284 7.10 -11.91 12.28
CA LEU A 284 7.12 -12.59 10.98
C LEU A 284 7.27 -11.61 9.83
N TYR A 285 6.75 -10.40 10.00
CA TYR A 285 6.81 -9.31 9.03
C TYR A 285 7.52 -8.10 9.63
N ALA A 286 8.22 -7.36 8.80
CA ALA A 286 8.96 -6.18 9.23
C ALA A 286 8.70 -5.00 8.29
N TYR A 287 8.25 -3.89 8.85
CA TYR A 287 8.21 -2.57 8.22
C TYR A 287 9.17 -1.67 8.99
N ILE A 288 10.26 -1.28 8.37
CA ILE A 288 11.31 -0.49 9.04
C ILE A 288 11.59 0.77 8.23
N PHE A 289 11.29 1.92 8.81
CA PHE A 289 11.57 3.22 8.21
C PHE A 289 13.07 3.47 8.11
N THR A 290 13.47 4.14 7.03
CA THR A 290 14.88 4.51 6.82
C THR A 290 15.00 5.64 5.79
N ASP A 291 16.20 6.19 5.66
CA ASP A 291 16.56 7.06 4.54
C ASP A 291 17.40 6.32 3.49
N TRP A 292 17.54 6.94 2.33
CA TRP A 292 18.29 6.36 1.20
C TRP A 292 19.76 6.07 1.52
N ARG A 293 20.38 6.78 2.50
CA ARG A 293 21.79 6.58 2.88
C ARG A 293 22.00 5.34 3.72
N MET A 294 21.00 5.02 4.53
CA MET A 294 21.05 3.90 5.48
C MET A 294 20.43 2.63 4.90
N TRP A 295 19.75 2.72 3.76
CA TRP A 295 19.07 1.60 3.11
C TRP A 295 19.96 0.38 2.94
N VAL A 296 21.17 0.55 2.39
CA VAL A 296 22.10 -0.56 2.13
C VAL A 296 22.47 -1.30 3.42
N TYR A 297 22.71 -0.56 4.50
CA TYR A 297 23.06 -1.17 5.79
C TYR A 297 21.86 -1.86 6.45
N LEU A 298 20.69 -1.25 6.33
CA LEU A 298 19.45 -1.82 6.88
C LEU A 298 19.08 -3.12 6.16
N PHE A 299 19.21 -3.15 4.83
CA PHE A 299 18.95 -4.33 4.00
C PHE A 299 19.72 -5.54 4.53
N ASP A 300 21.06 -5.41 4.66
CA ASP A 300 21.92 -6.49 5.14
C ASP A 300 21.57 -6.94 6.57
N LEU A 301 21.18 -6.00 7.44
CA LEU A 301 20.82 -6.30 8.83
C LEU A 301 19.52 -7.06 8.94
N VAL A 302 18.54 -6.72 8.12
CA VAL A 302 17.22 -7.36 8.08
C VAL A 302 17.34 -8.79 7.52
N GLU A 303 18.11 -8.96 6.44
CA GLU A 303 18.43 -10.29 5.90
C GLU A 303 19.17 -11.15 6.94
N ALA A 304 20.16 -10.58 7.65
CA ALA A 304 20.88 -11.27 8.71
C ALA A 304 20.02 -11.65 9.92
N ALA A 305 18.92 -10.92 10.16
CA ALA A 305 17.92 -11.21 11.19
C ALA A 305 16.89 -12.27 10.75
N GLY A 306 17.02 -12.80 9.52
CA GLY A 306 16.18 -13.88 8.98
C GLY A 306 14.90 -13.40 8.29
N PHE A 307 14.76 -12.11 8.04
CA PHE A 307 13.69 -11.58 7.18
C PHE A 307 14.22 -11.44 5.75
N GLY A 308 13.62 -12.15 4.79
CA GLY A 308 13.88 -11.87 3.38
C GLY A 308 13.24 -10.55 2.99
N VAL A 309 14.04 -9.60 2.45
CA VAL A 309 13.51 -8.31 1.97
C VAL A 309 12.65 -8.57 0.74
N LYS A 310 11.41 -8.08 0.75
CA LYS A 310 10.40 -8.31 -0.28
C LYS A 310 10.13 -7.06 -1.12
N SER A 311 10.11 -5.88 -0.51
CA SER A 311 9.81 -4.64 -1.21
C SER A 311 10.48 -3.44 -0.53
N GLU A 312 10.78 -2.45 -1.33
CA GLU A 312 11.01 -1.07 -0.92
C GLU A 312 9.68 -0.31 -1.05
N ILE A 313 9.17 0.23 0.05
CA ILE A 313 8.00 1.10 0.05
C ILE A 313 8.50 2.54 0.12
N VAL A 314 8.02 3.39 -0.77
CA VAL A 314 8.38 4.80 -0.85
C VAL A 314 7.28 5.64 -0.23
N TRP A 315 7.55 6.34 0.85
CA TRP A 315 6.67 7.37 1.35
C TRP A 315 6.99 8.70 0.68
N ASP A 316 6.18 9.09 -0.31
CA ASP A 316 6.24 10.40 -0.96
C ASP A 316 5.49 11.44 -0.12
N LYS A 317 6.21 12.45 0.35
CA LYS A 317 5.70 13.54 1.20
C LYS A 317 5.00 14.66 0.42
N GLY A 318 4.94 14.55 -0.90
CA GLY A 318 4.35 15.54 -1.81
C GLY A 318 5.18 16.81 -2.00
N THR A 319 5.99 17.20 -1.00
CA THR A 319 6.80 18.42 -1.04
C THR A 319 8.27 18.13 -0.79
N PRO A 320 9.19 18.67 -1.62
CA PRO A 320 10.63 18.51 -1.40
C PRO A 320 11.07 19.18 -0.12
N GLY A 321 11.95 18.52 0.64
CA GLY A 321 12.61 19.08 1.82
C GLY A 321 13.46 20.31 1.50
N MET A 322 14.00 20.98 2.52
CA MET A 322 14.92 22.11 2.36
C MET A 322 16.25 21.66 1.73
N GLY A 323 16.89 22.53 0.98
CA GLY A 323 18.20 22.27 0.37
C GLY A 323 18.31 22.78 -1.06
N VAL A 324 19.44 22.46 -1.71
CA VAL A 324 19.78 22.85 -3.09
C VAL A 324 20.00 21.57 -3.92
N GLY A 325 19.73 21.63 -5.21
CA GLY A 325 19.87 20.49 -6.12
C GLY A 325 18.72 19.50 -6.00
N TRP A 326 19.02 18.21 -5.94
CA TRP A 326 18.03 17.15 -5.77
C TRP A 326 17.62 17.07 -4.30
N ARG A 327 16.44 17.63 -3.99
CA ARG A 327 15.91 17.70 -2.63
C ARG A 327 15.09 16.43 -2.33
N SER A 328 15.36 15.82 -1.17
CA SER A 328 14.63 14.62 -0.74
C SER A 328 13.16 14.95 -0.49
N GLN A 329 12.27 14.32 -1.24
CA GLN A 329 10.83 14.44 -1.12
C GLN A 329 10.24 13.21 -0.44
N HIS A 330 10.99 12.13 -0.31
CA HIS A 330 10.53 10.84 0.17
C HIS A 330 11.37 10.30 1.32
N GLU A 331 10.82 9.34 2.03
CA GLU A 331 11.50 8.38 2.90
C GLU A 331 11.20 6.97 2.43
N LEU A 332 12.00 6.01 2.89
CA LEU A 332 11.88 4.61 2.50
C LEU A 332 11.38 3.78 3.69
N ILE A 333 10.62 2.73 3.39
CA ILE A 333 10.22 1.73 4.36
C ILE A 333 10.62 0.38 3.78
N LEU A 334 11.47 -0.33 4.51
CA LEU A 334 11.84 -1.68 4.13
C LEU A 334 10.73 -2.64 4.56
N PHE A 335 10.18 -3.40 3.62
CA PHE A 335 9.28 -4.50 3.91
C PHE A 335 10.01 -5.83 3.78
N GLY A 336 9.97 -6.63 4.84
CA GLY A 336 10.59 -7.96 4.90
C GLY A 336 9.67 -8.99 5.54
N ALA A 337 9.87 -10.26 5.19
CA ALA A 337 9.10 -11.38 5.76
C ALA A 337 9.98 -12.61 5.98
N LYS A 338 9.71 -13.40 7.03
CA LYS A 338 10.41 -14.68 7.28
C LYS A 338 9.94 -15.74 6.28
N ALA A 339 10.84 -16.62 5.87
CA ALA A 339 10.67 -17.55 4.74
C ALA A 339 9.49 -18.53 4.84
N ALA A 340 8.93 -18.76 6.03
CA ALA A 340 7.82 -19.70 6.24
C ALA A 340 6.44 -19.02 6.31
N THR A 341 6.37 -17.73 5.99
CA THR A 341 5.13 -16.96 6.10
C THR A 341 4.42 -16.86 4.76
N HIS A 342 3.15 -17.26 4.73
CA HIS A 342 2.24 -16.82 3.68
C HIS A 342 1.81 -15.39 4.01
N PHE A 343 2.06 -14.48 3.09
CA PHE A 343 1.47 -13.16 3.15
C PHE A 343 0.06 -13.27 2.56
N ASP A 344 -0.92 -13.49 3.43
CA ASP A 344 -2.33 -13.49 3.04
C ASP A 344 -2.90 -12.06 2.98
N GLY A 345 -2.03 -11.08 2.71
CA GLY A 345 -2.44 -9.69 2.53
C GLY A 345 -3.38 -9.60 1.34
N HIS A 346 -4.66 -9.37 1.63
CA HIS A 346 -5.72 -9.25 0.63
C HIS A 346 -5.68 -7.92 -0.14
N LYS A 347 -4.63 -7.09 0.07
CA LYS A 347 -4.59 -5.71 -0.45
C LYS A 347 -3.35 -5.51 -1.29
N GLY A 348 -3.53 -5.43 -2.60
CA GLY A 348 -2.49 -5.05 -3.53
C GLY A 348 -2.24 -3.54 -3.51
N TYR A 349 -1.67 -2.99 -2.44
CA TYR A 349 -1.23 -1.59 -2.43
C TYR A 349 -0.01 -1.40 -3.31
N GLY A 350 0.01 -0.30 -4.07
CA GLY A 350 1.23 0.18 -4.70
C GLY A 350 2.29 0.52 -3.64
N ASN A 351 3.55 0.27 -3.94
CA ASN A 351 4.66 0.53 -3.03
C ASN A 351 5.10 2.02 -2.97
N VAL A 352 4.35 2.93 -3.58
CA VAL A 352 4.53 4.39 -3.45
C VAL A 352 3.30 4.97 -2.76
N LEU A 353 3.48 5.47 -1.54
CA LEU A 353 2.42 6.03 -0.71
C LEU A 353 2.57 7.56 -0.68
N SER A 354 1.67 8.27 -1.36
CA SER A 354 1.64 9.74 -1.38
C SER A 354 0.79 10.24 -0.22
N ILE A 355 1.45 10.56 0.89
CA ILE A 355 0.82 11.07 2.12
C ILE A 355 1.59 12.29 2.58
N SER A 356 0.90 13.43 2.73
CA SER A 356 1.51 14.67 3.20
C SER A 356 2.09 14.51 4.61
N ARG A 357 3.16 15.26 4.92
CA ARG A 357 3.61 15.38 6.31
C ARG A 357 2.51 16.00 7.16
N SER A 358 2.35 15.53 8.39
CA SER A 358 1.67 16.30 9.42
C SER A 358 2.38 17.65 9.57
N GLY A 359 1.63 18.73 9.70
CA GLY A 359 2.16 20.09 9.88
C GLY A 359 2.80 20.33 11.25
N ASN A 360 3.27 19.29 11.91
CA ASN A 360 3.72 19.23 13.29
C ASN A 360 5.07 19.96 13.48
N GLU A 361 5.08 21.08 14.22
CA GLU A 361 6.28 21.90 14.48
C GLU A 361 7.12 21.40 15.66
N LEU A 362 6.52 20.75 16.66
CA LEU A 362 7.22 20.25 17.88
C LEU A 362 7.97 18.93 17.60
N HIS A 363 7.41 18.08 16.75
CA HIS A 363 8.02 16.80 16.37
C HIS A 363 8.21 16.70 14.84
N PRO A 364 9.19 17.38 14.26
CA PRO A 364 9.41 17.42 12.81
C PRO A 364 9.76 16.07 12.21
N THR A 365 10.04 15.06 13.04
CA THR A 365 10.33 13.67 12.65
C THR A 365 9.14 12.73 12.82
N GLN A 366 8.02 13.18 13.39
CA GLN A 366 6.82 12.37 13.56
C GLN A 366 6.28 11.91 12.21
N LYS A 367 5.94 10.62 12.12
CA LYS A 367 5.29 10.06 10.93
C LYS A 367 3.78 10.31 11.00
N PRO A 368 3.11 10.57 9.85
CA PRO A 368 1.65 10.66 9.83
C PRO A 368 1.01 9.37 10.32
N VAL A 369 -0.03 9.47 11.15
CA VAL A 369 -0.79 8.29 11.63
C VAL A 369 -1.36 7.52 10.44
N GLU A 370 -1.90 8.22 9.44
CA GLU A 370 -2.43 7.62 8.19
C GLU A 370 -1.43 6.70 7.49
N LEU A 371 -0.14 7.05 7.50
CA LEU A 371 0.90 6.22 6.88
C LEU A 371 1.05 4.88 7.61
N LEU A 372 1.13 4.93 8.95
CA LEU A 372 1.26 3.72 9.76
C LEU A 372 -0.03 2.89 9.73
N GLU A 373 -1.18 3.54 9.70
CA GLU A 373 -2.47 2.88 9.52
C GLU A 373 -2.50 2.03 8.24
N LYS A 374 -2.02 2.55 7.10
CA LYS A 374 -1.95 1.78 5.84
C LYS A 374 -1.01 0.58 5.93
N LEU A 375 0.10 0.69 6.69
CA LEU A 375 1.03 -0.42 6.89
C LEU A 375 0.42 -1.50 7.80
N VAL A 376 -0.30 -1.10 8.86
CA VAL A 376 -1.02 -2.02 9.75
C VAL A 376 -2.17 -2.69 9.02
N ASP A 377 -2.92 -1.93 8.23
CA ASP A 377 -4.07 -2.40 7.46
C ASP A 377 -3.69 -3.44 6.40
N ASN A 378 -2.52 -3.29 5.78
CA ASN A 378 -2.03 -4.25 4.77
C ASN A 378 -1.58 -5.60 5.36
N THR A 379 -1.42 -5.67 6.68
CA THR A 379 -1.04 -6.88 7.42
C THR A 379 -2.16 -7.23 8.41
N ASP A 380 -3.26 -7.80 7.95
CA ASP A 380 -4.45 -8.13 8.74
C ASP A 380 -4.21 -9.34 9.66
N PHE A 381 -3.32 -9.18 10.65
CA PHE A 381 -2.97 -10.23 11.61
C PHE A 381 -3.35 -9.86 13.03
N ALA A 382 -4.02 -10.79 13.68
CA ALA A 382 -4.65 -10.59 14.98
C ALA A 382 -3.68 -10.55 16.18
N THR A 383 -2.38 -10.78 16.01
CA THR A 383 -1.45 -10.97 17.12
C THR A 383 -0.74 -9.72 17.60
N GLY A 384 -0.80 -8.63 16.81
CA GLY A 384 -0.32 -7.31 17.19
C GLY A 384 1.00 -6.86 16.58
N VAL A 385 1.39 -5.66 16.96
CA VAL A 385 2.53 -4.90 16.43
C VAL A 385 3.58 -4.70 17.53
N TYR A 386 4.85 -4.95 17.20
CA TYR A 386 6.00 -4.61 18.02
C TYR A 386 6.73 -3.38 17.45
N ASP A 387 6.94 -2.36 18.29
CA ASP A 387 7.71 -1.17 17.95
C ASP A 387 8.81 -0.94 19.00
N PRO A 388 10.07 -1.25 18.67
CA PRO A 388 11.21 -1.03 19.57
C PRO A 388 11.65 0.44 19.72
N PHE A 389 11.10 1.39 18.94
CA PHE A 389 11.46 2.81 18.94
C PHE A 389 10.20 3.69 18.94
N GLY A 390 9.46 3.66 20.06
CA GLY A 390 8.11 4.21 20.17
C GLY A 390 7.93 5.69 19.89
N GLY A 391 8.95 6.49 20.15
CA GLY A 391 8.93 7.94 19.90
C GLY A 391 7.73 8.63 20.52
N SER A 392 6.92 9.31 19.71
CA SER A 392 5.69 9.99 20.15
C SER A 392 4.45 9.09 20.19
N GLY A 393 4.57 7.79 19.88
CA GLY A 393 3.46 6.81 19.95
C GLY A 393 2.55 6.77 18.73
N THR A 394 3.00 7.15 17.57
CA THR A 394 2.22 7.08 16.33
C THR A 394 1.79 5.64 16.01
N THR A 395 2.67 4.67 16.29
CA THR A 395 2.35 3.23 16.15
C THR A 395 1.18 2.82 17.04
N LEU A 396 1.11 3.35 18.30
CA LEU A 396 -0.02 3.07 19.20
C LEU A 396 -1.33 3.60 18.61
N ALA A 397 -1.32 4.86 18.13
CA ALA A 397 -2.50 5.48 17.54
C ALA A 397 -3.02 4.68 16.34
N ALA A 398 -2.15 4.27 15.43
CA ALA A 398 -2.50 3.43 14.29
C ALA A 398 -3.07 2.07 14.73
N CYS A 399 -2.46 1.42 15.73
CA CYS A 399 -2.93 0.14 16.24
C CYS A 399 -4.29 0.24 16.95
N GLU A 400 -4.55 1.32 17.71
CA GLU A 400 -5.86 1.51 18.38
C GLU A 400 -6.97 1.70 17.35
N ALA A 401 -6.72 2.44 16.25
CA ALA A 401 -7.68 2.63 15.16
C ALA A 401 -8.13 1.30 14.52
N TYR A 402 -7.25 0.32 14.45
CA TYR A 402 -7.54 -1.01 13.88
C TYR A 402 -7.80 -2.10 14.94
N GLY A 403 -7.96 -1.72 16.20
CA GLY A 403 -8.23 -2.68 17.26
C GLY A 403 -7.10 -3.68 17.55
N GLN A 404 -5.87 -3.41 17.06
CA GLN A 404 -4.71 -4.28 17.19
C GLN A 404 -3.94 -3.98 18.48
N PRO A 405 -3.43 -4.98 19.21
CA PRO A 405 -2.54 -4.74 20.33
C PRO A 405 -1.17 -4.23 19.84
N SER A 406 -0.58 -3.27 20.57
CA SER A 406 0.80 -2.84 20.34
C SER A 406 1.68 -3.08 21.55
N TYR A 407 2.95 -3.40 21.28
CA TYR A 407 4.02 -3.64 22.25
C TYR A 407 5.14 -2.66 21.92
N ILE A 408 5.19 -1.55 22.67
CA ILE A 408 6.04 -0.41 22.33
C ILE A 408 7.15 -0.27 23.36
N MET A 409 8.36 -0.05 22.90
CA MET A 409 9.49 0.28 23.74
C MET A 409 10.00 1.68 23.42
N GLU A 410 10.23 2.48 24.44
CA GLU A 410 10.78 3.81 24.31
C GLU A 410 11.88 4.01 25.36
N LEU A 411 13.03 4.49 24.91
CA LEU A 411 14.18 4.65 25.81
C LEU A 411 14.04 5.84 26.78
N THR A 412 13.33 6.88 26.34
CA THR A 412 13.25 8.17 27.03
C THR A 412 12.00 8.25 27.89
N PRO A 413 12.11 8.41 29.21
CA PRO A 413 10.95 8.50 30.09
C PRO A 413 9.92 9.56 29.68
N ALA A 414 10.38 10.74 29.25
CA ALA A 414 9.50 11.82 28.83
C ALA A 414 8.66 11.46 27.58
N PHE A 415 9.25 10.75 26.61
CA PHE A 415 8.49 10.26 25.46
C PHE A 415 7.57 9.09 25.81
N THR A 416 7.93 8.27 26.77
CA THR A 416 7.00 7.26 27.31
C THR A 416 5.75 7.92 27.89
N ASP A 417 5.88 9.03 28.63
CA ASP A 417 4.73 9.80 29.12
C ASP A 417 3.89 10.38 27.98
N VAL A 418 4.53 10.84 26.90
CA VAL A 418 3.84 11.30 25.67
C VAL A 418 2.96 10.18 25.10
N ILE A 419 3.50 8.96 24.98
CA ILE A 419 2.73 7.80 24.48
C ILE A 419 1.52 7.52 25.36
N VAL A 420 1.68 7.55 26.70
CA VAL A 420 0.58 7.31 27.64
C VAL A 420 -0.49 8.39 27.54
N LYS A 421 -0.09 9.67 27.51
CA LYS A 421 -1.00 10.80 27.35
C LYS A 421 -1.74 10.74 26.01
N ARG A 422 -1.05 10.37 24.93
CA ARG A 422 -1.64 10.15 23.61
C ARG A 422 -2.74 9.09 23.66
N TYR A 423 -2.49 7.94 24.30
CA TYR A 423 -3.51 6.90 24.48
C TYR A 423 -4.74 7.42 25.21
N ILE A 424 -4.53 8.17 26.32
CA ILE A 424 -5.64 8.76 27.09
C ILE A 424 -6.43 9.74 26.22
N ARG A 425 -5.74 10.60 25.44
CA ARG A 425 -6.36 11.59 24.57
C ARG A 425 -7.22 10.95 23.48
N ILE A 426 -6.69 9.98 22.72
CA ILE A 426 -7.41 9.37 21.60
C ILE A 426 -8.55 8.46 22.04
N THR A 427 -8.44 7.84 23.22
CA THR A 427 -9.43 6.86 23.68
C THR A 427 -10.40 7.41 24.74
N GLY A 428 -10.07 8.51 25.40
CA GLY A 428 -10.77 9.00 26.58
C GLY A 428 -10.63 8.09 27.83
N LYS A 429 -9.85 7.00 27.73
CA LYS A 429 -9.72 5.99 28.79
C LYS A 429 -8.64 6.39 29.78
N THR A 430 -8.99 6.53 31.05
CA THR A 430 -8.06 6.89 32.13
C THR A 430 -7.71 5.71 33.05
N ASN A 431 -8.15 4.49 32.73
CA ASN A 431 -7.85 3.28 33.47
C ASN A 431 -6.51 2.66 33.04
N VAL A 432 -5.48 3.49 32.96
CA VAL A 432 -4.11 3.09 32.66
C VAL A 432 -3.40 2.65 33.93
N ARG A 433 -2.48 1.69 33.82
CA ARG A 433 -1.71 1.14 34.97
C ARG A 433 -0.23 1.22 34.66
N CYS A 434 0.56 1.56 35.68
CA CYS A 434 2.02 1.54 35.62
C CYS A 434 2.57 0.50 36.60
N VAL A 435 3.45 -0.37 36.13
CA VAL A 435 4.14 -1.38 36.95
C VAL A 435 5.62 -1.01 37.02
N ARG A 436 6.11 -0.72 38.19
CA ARG A 436 7.51 -0.39 38.51
C ARG A 436 8.11 -1.49 39.39
N GLN A 437 9.17 -2.13 38.92
CA GLN A 437 9.85 -3.22 39.65
C GLN A 437 8.89 -4.31 40.16
N GLY A 438 7.93 -4.69 39.31
CA GLY A 438 6.93 -5.72 39.63
C GLY A 438 5.78 -5.28 40.55
N ARG A 439 5.75 -4.00 40.99
CA ARG A 439 4.67 -3.42 41.81
C ARG A 439 3.83 -2.48 40.95
N GLU A 440 2.52 -2.65 40.96
CA GLU A 440 1.61 -1.67 40.37
C GLU A 440 1.62 -0.39 41.18
N LEU A 441 1.83 0.76 40.52
CA LEU A 441 1.85 2.06 41.17
C LEU A 441 0.43 2.51 41.48
N PRO A 442 0.18 3.08 42.68
CA PRO A 442 -1.10 3.69 42.99
C PRO A 442 -1.33 4.94 42.14
N ARG A 443 -2.60 5.30 41.93
CA ARG A 443 -3.00 6.43 41.04
C ARG A 443 -2.37 7.76 41.44
N GLU A 444 -2.14 7.97 42.71
CA GLU A 444 -1.52 9.17 43.26
C GLU A 444 -0.06 9.35 42.80
N GLU A 445 0.68 8.24 42.63
CA GLU A 445 2.07 8.26 42.12
C GLU A 445 2.18 8.57 40.63
N ILE A 446 1.08 8.38 39.88
CA ILE A 446 1.02 8.65 38.44
C ILE A 446 0.05 9.80 38.09
N ALA A 447 -0.37 10.59 39.10
CA ALA A 447 -1.40 11.61 38.92
C ALA A 447 -1.07 12.64 37.84
N ALA A 448 0.20 13.05 37.73
CA ALA A 448 0.64 14.06 36.77
C ALA A 448 0.48 13.59 35.30
N ILE A 449 0.30 12.28 35.02
CA ILE A 449 0.02 11.81 33.68
C ILE A 449 -1.37 12.21 33.18
N PHE A 450 -2.29 12.52 34.10
CA PHE A 450 -3.67 12.93 33.82
C PHE A 450 -3.87 14.43 33.78
N GLU A 451 -2.84 15.21 34.17
CA GLU A 451 -2.89 16.65 34.09
C GLU A 451 -2.86 17.14 32.66
N PRO A 452 -3.67 18.14 32.30
CA PRO A 452 -3.60 18.75 30.98
C PRO A 452 -2.20 19.32 30.76
N ASP A 453 -1.73 19.26 29.54
CA ASP A 453 -0.46 19.87 29.17
C ASP A 453 -0.56 21.37 29.42
N GLU A 454 0.38 21.94 30.17
CA GLU A 454 0.45 23.39 30.36
C GLU A 454 0.61 24.03 28.98
N GLU A 455 -0.38 24.78 28.53
CA GLU A 455 -0.25 25.65 27.36
C GLU A 455 1.00 26.51 27.58
N GLY A 456 1.96 26.38 26.68
CA GLY A 456 3.24 27.07 26.76
C GLY A 456 3.02 28.54 27.05
N GLY A 457 3.29 28.94 28.29
CA GLY A 457 3.17 30.32 28.72
C GLY A 457 3.98 31.21 27.79
N GLU A 458 3.32 32.14 27.14
CA GLU A 458 3.96 33.28 26.52
C GLU A 458 4.95 33.88 27.52
N GLN A 459 6.23 33.64 27.28
CA GLN A 459 7.25 34.44 27.96
C GLN A 459 7.31 35.79 27.25
N GLU A 460 6.78 36.81 27.93
CA GLU A 460 6.96 38.22 27.61
C GLU A 460 8.43 38.62 27.33
#